data_98c1fc554ada2c1a6e1031b7c60eaa8a
#
_entry.id   98c1fc554ada2c1a6e1031b7c60eaa8a
#
_cell.length_a   1.000
_cell.length_b   1.000
_cell.length_c   1.000
_cell.angle_alpha   90.00
_cell.angle_beta   90.00
_cell.angle_gamma   90.00
#
_symmetry.space_group_name_H-M   'P 1'
#
loop_
_entity.id
_entity.type
_entity.pdbx_description
1 polymer ?
#
loop_
_entity_poly.entity_id
_entity_poly.type
_entity_poly.pdbx_seq_one_letter_code
_entity_poly.pdbx_strand_id
1 'polypeptide(L)'
;MKIKMDRYDLIILIKGLHSMRSCYGTETRDRIYDLLLRLIDIFDNMNPDHKAKIEFNNAEHRIMLHCLIDWRNQFLQEGKPGAAEGVGELTLKLIK
;
A
#
# COMPACT_ATOMS: atom_id res chain seq x y z
N MET A 1 4.05 0.78 14.86
CA MET A 1 3.56 2.00 14.18
C MET A 1 2.10 1.82 13.80
N LYS A 2 1.25 2.74 14.22
CA LYS A 2 -0.18 2.71 13.90
C LYS A 2 -0.51 3.79 12.90
N ILE A 3 -1.20 3.43 11.81
CA ILE A 3 -1.57 4.35 10.75
C ILE A 3 -3.07 4.27 10.55
N LYS A 4 -3.73 5.43 10.52
CA LYS A 4 -5.15 5.52 10.18
C LYS A 4 -5.33 5.53 8.68
N MET A 5 -6.15 4.63 8.18
CA MET A 5 -6.43 4.51 6.75
C MET A 5 -7.93 4.40 6.52
N ASP A 6 -8.44 5.17 5.56
CA ASP A 6 -9.81 4.98 5.09
C ASP A 6 -9.86 3.89 4.01
N ARG A 7 -11.05 3.61 3.51
CA ARG A 7 -11.22 2.58 2.47
C ARG A 7 -10.44 2.91 1.19
N TYR A 8 -10.41 4.18 0.83
CA TYR A 8 -9.71 4.63 -0.37
C TYR A 8 -8.19 4.40 -0.24
N ASP A 9 -7.63 4.77 0.92
CA ASP A 9 -6.21 4.52 1.20
C ASP A 9 -5.88 3.03 1.11
N LEU A 10 -6.73 2.18 1.68
CA LEU A 10 -6.54 0.73 1.64
C LEU A 10 -6.62 0.17 0.23
N ILE A 11 -7.55 0.66 -0.59
CA ILE A 11 -7.65 0.22 -1.99
C ILE A 11 -6.35 0.52 -2.74
N ILE A 12 -5.82 1.72 -2.58
CA ILE A 12 -4.56 2.12 -3.25
C ILE A 12 -3.41 1.24 -2.76
N LEU A 13 -3.30 1.04 -1.46
CA LEU A 13 -2.23 0.22 -0.89
C LEU A 13 -2.31 -1.24 -1.37
N ILE A 14 -3.49 -1.82 -1.33
CA ILE A 14 -3.71 -3.21 -1.78
C ILE A 14 -3.35 -3.36 -3.26
N LYS A 15 -3.83 -2.44 -4.10
CA LYS A 15 -3.51 -2.45 -5.53
C LYS A 15 -2.02 -2.29 -5.80
N GLY A 16 -1.36 -1.39 -5.06
CA GLY A 16 0.08 -1.17 -5.21
C GLY A 16 0.89 -2.39 -4.84
N LEU A 17 0.60 -3.00 -3.71
CA LEU A 17 1.27 -4.22 -3.26
C LEU A 17 1.06 -5.36 -4.27
N HIS A 18 -0.15 -5.54 -4.73
CA HIS A 18 -0.48 -6.57 -5.70
C HIS A 18 0.24 -6.34 -7.04
N SER A 19 0.21 -5.11 -7.54
CA SER A 19 0.79 -4.76 -8.85
C SER A 19 2.31 -4.90 -8.85
N MET A 20 2.98 -4.59 -7.74
CA MET A 20 4.44 -4.59 -7.65
C MET A 20 5.01 -5.89 -7.10
N ARG A 21 4.16 -6.83 -6.70
CA ARG A 21 4.59 -8.08 -6.06
C ARG A 21 5.62 -8.84 -6.87
N SER A 22 5.43 -8.96 -8.17
CA SER A 22 6.30 -9.72 -9.05
C SER A 22 7.65 -9.05 -9.30
N CYS A 23 7.82 -7.79 -8.90
CA CYS A 23 9.07 -7.06 -9.09
C CYS A 23 10.12 -7.40 -8.01
N TYR A 24 9.75 -8.17 -7.00
CA TYR A 24 10.61 -8.49 -5.86
C TYR A 24 10.93 -9.99 -5.80
N GLY A 25 11.98 -10.34 -5.07
CA GLY A 25 12.38 -11.73 -4.87
C GLY A 25 11.37 -12.51 -4.03
N THR A 26 11.54 -13.83 -3.99
CA THR A 26 10.57 -14.76 -3.37
C THR A 26 10.25 -14.40 -1.92
N GLU A 27 11.26 -14.10 -1.11
CA GLU A 27 11.05 -13.77 0.31
C GLU A 27 10.17 -12.53 0.47
N THR A 28 10.48 -11.46 -0.27
CA THR A 28 9.69 -10.24 -0.21
C THR A 28 8.29 -10.46 -0.76
N ARG A 29 8.14 -11.25 -1.83
CA ARG A 29 6.81 -11.59 -2.37
C ARG A 29 5.95 -12.32 -1.35
N ASP A 30 6.53 -13.23 -0.58
CA ASP A 30 5.80 -13.95 0.44
C ASP A 30 5.32 -13.02 1.55
N ARG A 31 6.16 -12.07 1.96
CA ARG A 31 5.79 -11.05 2.94
C ARG A 31 4.71 -10.12 2.42
N ILE A 32 4.78 -9.74 1.15
CA ILE A 32 3.73 -8.94 0.50
C ILE A 32 2.41 -9.71 0.49
N TYR A 33 2.47 -11.00 0.18
CA TYR A 33 1.27 -11.84 0.15
C TYR A 33 0.59 -11.90 1.53
N ASP A 34 1.36 -12.12 2.59
CA ASP A 34 0.82 -12.15 3.95
C ASP A 34 0.21 -10.80 4.32
N LEU A 35 0.89 -9.71 3.97
CA LEU A 35 0.40 -8.36 4.22
C LEU A 35 -0.89 -8.09 3.45
N LEU A 36 -0.96 -8.51 2.18
CA LEU A 36 -2.18 -8.38 1.37
C LEU A 36 -3.37 -9.09 1.99
N LEU A 37 -3.20 -10.33 2.46
CA LEU A 37 -4.28 -11.08 3.09
C LEU A 37 -4.80 -10.36 4.32
N ARG A 38 -3.90 -9.81 5.13
CA ARG A 38 -4.29 -9.05 6.33
C ARG A 38 -5.05 -7.77 5.97
N LEU A 39 -4.56 -7.03 4.99
CA LEU A 39 -5.19 -5.77 4.57
C LEU A 39 -6.55 -5.99 3.92
N ILE A 40 -6.69 -7.04 3.12
CA ILE A 40 -7.98 -7.40 2.51
C ILE A 40 -8.99 -7.76 3.60
N ASP A 41 -8.57 -8.52 4.60
CA ASP A 41 -9.43 -8.88 5.73
C ASP A 41 -9.90 -7.65 6.49
N ILE A 42 -9.00 -6.72 6.77
CA ILE A 42 -9.33 -5.45 7.42
C ILE A 42 -10.31 -4.65 6.56
N PHE A 43 -10.06 -4.58 5.26
CA PHE A 43 -10.92 -3.85 4.32
C PHE A 43 -12.34 -4.42 4.30
N ASP A 44 -12.47 -5.75 4.27
CA ASP A 44 -13.76 -6.42 4.21
C ASP A 44 -14.58 -6.23 5.50
N ASN A 45 -13.91 -6.04 6.63
CA ASN A 45 -14.57 -5.95 7.93
C ASN A 45 -14.72 -4.53 8.45
N MET A 46 -14.15 -3.53 7.77
CA MET A 46 -14.23 -2.15 8.24
C MET A 46 -15.55 -1.48 7.86
N ASN A 47 -15.99 -0.58 8.72
CA ASN A 47 -17.14 0.28 8.45
C ASN A 47 -16.74 1.30 7.37
N PRO A 48 -17.53 1.47 6.26
CA PRO A 48 -17.19 2.41 5.19
C PRO A 48 -17.03 3.86 5.64
N ASP A 49 -17.71 4.25 6.72
CA ASP A 49 -17.69 5.62 7.22
C ASP A 49 -16.58 5.89 8.22
N HIS A 50 -15.78 4.87 8.58
CA HIS A 50 -14.75 4.99 9.60
C HIS A 50 -13.38 4.65 9.00
N LYS A 51 -12.33 5.20 9.65
CA LYS A 51 -10.95 4.85 9.34
C LYS A 51 -10.51 3.69 10.23
N ALA A 52 -9.72 2.79 9.67
CA ALA A 52 -9.10 1.71 10.42
C ALA A 52 -7.73 2.17 10.91
N LYS A 53 -7.42 1.90 12.19
CA LYS A 53 -6.07 2.04 12.73
C LYS A 53 -5.37 0.70 12.57
N ILE A 54 -4.32 0.68 11.78
CA ILE A 54 -3.62 -0.55 11.44
C ILE A 54 -2.21 -0.50 11.99
N GLU A 55 -1.83 -1.54 12.73
CA GLU A 55 -0.49 -1.68 13.26
C GLU A 55 0.43 -2.32 12.23
N PHE A 56 1.57 -1.69 11.97
CA PHE A 56 2.59 -2.22 11.07
C PHE A 56 3.93 -2.28 11.80
N ASN A 57 4.71 -3.33 11.56
CA ASN A 57 6.09 -3.37 12.00
C ASN A 57 7.00 -2.64 11.00
N ASN A 58 8.27 -2.47 11.37
CA ASN A 58 9.22 -1.73 10.54
C ASN A 58 9.44 -2.39 9.17
N ALA A 59 9.48 -3.71 9.12
CA ALA A 59 9.66 -4.44 7.86
C ALA A 59 8.47 -4.25 6.92
N GLU A 60 7.25 -4.33 7.46
CA GLU A 60 6.02 -4.09 6.69
C GLU A 60 5.97 -2.67 6.17
N HIS A 61 6.29 -1.70 7.01
CA HIS A 61 6.31 -0.29 6.64
C HIS A 61 7.29 -0.03 5.48
N ARG A 62 8.47 -0.62 5.56
CA ARG A 62 9.48 -0.48 4.51
C ARG A 62 9.01 -1.07 3.19
N ILE A 63 8.39 -2.26 3.23
CA ILE A 63 7.85 -2.92 2.04
C ILE A 63 6.76 -2.05 1.40
N MET A 64 5.84 -1.52 2.20
CA MET A 64 4.77 -0.65 1.71
C MET A 64 5.32 0.60 1.02
N LEU A 65 6.29 1.25 1.64
CA LEU A 65 6.91 2.44 1.05
C LEU A 65 7.61 2.14 -0.27
N HIS A 66 8.39 1.06 -0.32
CA HIS A 66 9.08 0.67 -1.54
C HIS A 66 8.10 0.37 -2.68
N CYS A 67 7.06 -0.41 -2.39
CA CYS A 67 6.06 -0.75 -3.40
C CYS A 67 5.35 0.48 -3.93
N LEU A 68 4.95 1.40 -3.07
CA LEU A 68 4.24 2.60 -3.49
C LEU A 68 5.13 3.54 -4.29
N ILE A 69 6.38 3.71 -3.87
CA ILE A 69 7.34 4.56 -4.60
C ILE A 69 7.60 3.98 -5.99
N ASP A 70 7.84 2.67 -6.09
CA ASP A 70 8.10 2.01 -7.37
C ASP A 70 6.87 2.08 -8.27
N TRP A 71 5.68 1.89 -7.72
CA TRP A 71 4.43 1.98 -8.48
C TRP A 71 4.18 3.40 -8.98
N ARG A 72 4.42 4.40 -8.13
CA ARG A 72 4.35 5.81 -8.53
C ARG A 72 5.28 6.10 -9.71
N ASN A 73 6.54 5.62 -9.61
CA ASN A 73 7.52 5.82 -10.67
C ASN A 73 7.09 5.14 -11.97
N GLN A 74 6.48 3.96 -11.89
CA GLN A 74 5.94 3.28 -13.06
C GLN A 74 4.86 4.11 -13.73
N PHE A 75 3.93 4.69 -12.95
CA PHE A 75 2.89 5.55 -13.52
C PHE A 75 3.47 6.77 -14.22
N LEU A 76 4.53 7.38 -13.65
CA LEU A 76 5.20 8.51 -14.28
C LEU A 76 5.85 8.11 -15.62
N GLN A 77 6.47 6.94 -15.68
CA GLN A 77 7.05 6.41 -16.90
C GLN A 77 6.00 6.12 -17.97
N GLU A 78 4.81 5.73 -17.55
CA GLU A 78 3.69 5.45 -18.47
C GLU A 78 2.92 6.70 -18.87
N GLY A 79 3.33 7.87 -18.42
CA GLY A 79 2.65 9.12 -18.72
C GLY A 79 1.31 9.30 -18.00
N LYS A 80 1.21 8.76 -16.77
CA LYS A 80 -0.02 8.83 -15.96
C LYS A 80 0.23 9.65 -14.68
N PRO A 81 0.43 10.97 -14.77
CA PRO A 81 0.76 11.79 -13.59
C PRO A 81 -0.37 11.86 -12.57
N GLY A 82 -1.63 11.79 -12.99
CA GLY A 82 -2.76 11.80 -12.06
C GLY A 82 -2.78 10.59 -11.14
N ALA A 83 -2.53 9.39 -11.70
CA ALA A 83 -2.43 8.17 -10.91
C ALA A 83 -1.23 8.22 -9.97
N ALA A 84 -0.09 8.71 -10.45
CA ALA A 84 1.12 8.88 -9.64
C ALA A 84 0.89 9.82 -8.46
N GLU A 85 0.12 10.88 -8.65
CA GLU A 85 -0.21 11.83 -7.58
C GLU A 85 -0.99 11.16 -6.45
N GLY A 86 -2.01 10.37 -6.76
CA GLY A 86 -2.79 9.64 -5.75
C GLY A 86 -1.94 8.69 -4.94
N VAL A 87 -1.06 7.94 -5.59
CA VAL A 87 -0.11 7.05 -4.91
C VAL A 87 0.88 7.86 -4.05
N GLY A 88 1.34 8.99 -4.55
CA GLY A 88 2.26 9.87 -3.83
C GLY A 88 1.64 10.43 -2.56
N GLU A 89 0.37 10.80 -2.58
CA GLU A 89 -0.34 11.30 -1.40
C GLU A 89 -0.39 10.24 -0.29
N LEU A 90 -0.71 8.99 -0.66
CA LEU A 90 -0.70 7.90 0.31
C LEU A 90 0.70 7.65 0.85
N THR A 91 1.72 7.70 -0.01
CA THR A 91 3.10 7.53 0.41
C THR A 91 3.49 8.57 1.47
N LEU A 92 3.09 9.83 1.28
CA LEU A 92 3.34 10.89 2.26
C LEU A 92 2.67 10.61 3.61
N LYS A 93 1.47 10.06 3.61
CA LYS A 93 0.80 9.66 4.87
C LYS A 93 1.58 8.58 5.61
N LEU A 94 2.18 7.64 4.88
CA LEU A 94 2.94 6.54 5.49
C LEU A 94 4.29 7.00 6.03
N ILE A 95 4.88 8.05 5.46
CA ILE A 95 6.16 8.61 5.92
C ILE A 95 5.99 9.36 7.25
N LYS A 96 4.85 10.00 7.43
CA LYS A 96 4.53 10.72 8.67
C LYS A 96 4.09 9.74 9.76
#